data_bf791f75929cd03914f5035ff8ef22c5
#
_entry.id   bf791f75929cd03914f5035ff8ef22c5
#
_cell.length_a   1.000
_cell.length_b   1.000
_cell.length_c   1.000
_cell.angle_alpha   90.00
_cell.angle_beta   90.00
_cell.angle_gamma   90.00
#
_symmetry.space_group_name_H-M   'P 1'
#
loop_
_entity.id
_entity.type
_entity.pdbx_description
1 polymer ?
#
loop_
_entity_poly.entity_id
_entity_poly.type
_entity_poly.pdbx_seq_one_letter_code
_entity_poly.pdbx_strand_id
1 'polypeptide(L)'
;DWLRNNQKHLKPGAMLTDVCGVKSGVVEEIQGFLRPDAEFIASHPMAGKEVSGVEHADCAIFKPANFIIVPTEKNTPRGLAFARGLAETLGFAHIAQLTCAEHDKMIGYVSQLTHAIAVSLMNANDNTHLAEYTGDSFRDLTRIAKINENLWSELFFLNKENLIAEIDQFSASLEGLKRALVENDETELKRLF
;
A
#
# COMPACT_ATOMS: atom_id res chain seq x y z
N ASP A 1 18.74 8.38 -4.56
CA ASP A 1 20.12 8.66 -5.03
C ASP A 1 20.22 8.78 -6.54
N TRP A 2 19.68 7.83 -7.32
CA TRP A 2 19.81 7.90 -8.78
C TRP A 2 19.23 9.20 -9.36
N LEU A 3 18.03 9.58 -8.98
CA LEU A 3 17.38 10.81 -9.45
C LEU A 3 18.18 12.06 -9.02
N ARG A 4 18.66 12.10 -7.78
CA ARG A 4 19.48 13.20 -7.26
C ARG A 4 20.72 13.42 -8.12
N ASN A 5 21.39 12.36 -8.52
CA ASN A 5 22.62 12.42 -9.31
C ASN A 5 22.38 12.70 -10.80
N ASN A 6 21.21 12.34 -11.33
CA ASN A 6 20.90 12.36 -12.76
C ASN A 6 19.89 13.41 -13.19
N GLN A 7 19.29 14.18 -12.28
CA GLN A 7 18.27 15.19 -12.61
C GLN A 7 18.76 16.25 -13.62
N LYS A 8 20.08 16.49 -13.72
CA LYS A 8 20.68 17.39 -14.69
C LYS A 8 20.43 16.97 -16.14
N HIS A 9 20.11 15.70 -16.40
CA HIS A 9 19.80 15.15 -17.71
C HIS A 9 18.29 15.18 -18.04
N LEU A 10 17.44 15.58 -17.10
CA LEU A 10 16.02 15.78 -17.39
C LEU A 10 15.82 16.95 -18.37
N LYS A 11 14.86 16.77 -19.27
CA LYS A 11 14.44 17.89 -20.13
C LYS A 11 13.78 18.99 -19.30
N PRO A 12 13.94 20.29 -19.65
CA PRO A 12 13.14 21.35 -19.06
C PRO A 12 11.63 21.04 -19.16
N GLY A 13 10.90 21.21 -18.07
CA GLY A 13 9.48 20.87 -17.99
C GLY A 13 9.18 19.37 -17.89
N ALA A 14 10.17 18.54 -17.54
CA ALA A 14 9.95 17.10 -17.33
C ALA A 14 8.97 16.89 -16.17
N MET A 15 8.05 15.96 -16.38
CA MET A 15 7.14 15.46 -15.35
C MET A 15 7.59 14.07 -14.93
N LEU A 16 7.72 13.86 -13.62
CA LEU A 16 8.11 12.60 -13.01
C LEU A 16 6.97 12.10 -12.13
N THR A 17 6.81 10.81 -12.08
CA THR A 17 5.92 10.14 -11.13
C THR A 17 6.61 8.91 -10.55
N ASP A 18 6.03 8.35 -9.50
CA ASP A 18 6.53 7.14 -8.83
C ASP A 18 5.43 6.09 -8.71
N VAL A 19 5.81 4.95 -8.16
CA VAL A 19 4.92 3.83 -7.85
C VAL A 19 5.13 3.35 -6.40
N CYS A 20 5.75 4.17 -5.55
CA CYS A 20 6.08 3.78 -4.19
C CYS A 20 4.85 3.52 -3.34
N GLY A 21 4.95 2.56 -2.44
CA GLY A 21 3.87 2.18 -1.52
C GLY A 21 3.66 3.13 -0.34
N VAL A 22 4.60 4.05 -0.06
CA VAL A 22 4.55 5.06 1.02
C VAL A 22 4.91 6.40 0.43
N LYS A 23 4.33 7.50 0.93
CA LYS A 23 4.44 8.83 0.29
C LYS A 23 5.17 9.88 1.12
N SER A 24 4.93 9.97 2.42
CA SER A 24 5.37 11.11 3.23
C SER A 24 6.86 11.41 3.09
N GLY A 25 7.75 10.45 3.37
CA GLY A 25 9.18 10.65 3.23
C GLY A 25 9.66 10.80 1.79
N VAL A 26 9.08 10.04 0.86
CA VAL A 26 9.46 10.02 -0.57
C VAL A 26 9.15 11.38 -1.24
N VAL A 27 7.98 11.92 -1.00
CA VAL A 27 7.53 13.18 -1.60
C VAL A 27 8.39 14.33 -1.09
N GLU A 28 8.58 14.41 0.23
CA GLU A 28 9.38 15.45 0.86
C GLU A 28 10.82 15.42 0.34
N GLU A 29 11.45 14.25 0.31
CA GLU A 29 12.82 14.10 -0.17
C GLU A 29 12.96 14.51 -1.64
N ILE A 30 12.13 13.96 -2.55
CA ILE A 30 12.25 14.24 -3.98
C ILE A 30 11.97 15.72 -4.27
N GLN A 31 10.91 16.26 -3.74
CA GLN A 31 10.55 17.67 -3.94
C GLN A 31 11.52 18.64 -3.23
N GLY A 32 12.31 18.16 -2.28
CA GLY A 32 13.34 18.94 -1.57
C GLY A 32 14.58 19.19 -2.42
N PHE A 33 14.92 18.30 -3.34
CA PHE A 33 16.12 18.45 -4.17
C PHE A 33 15.85 18.60 -5.67
N LEU A 34 14.64 18.32 -6.13
CA LEU A 34 14.33 18.37 -7.56
C LEU A 34 14.48 19.78 -8.11
N ARG A 35 15.11 19.89 -9.27
CA ARG A 35 15.30 21.17 -9.96
C ARG A 35 13.95 21.85 -10.27
N PRO A 36 13.88 23.19 -10.21
CA PRO A 36 12.61 23.93 -10.25
C PRO A 36 11.87 23.89 -11.60
N ASP A 37 12.54 23.47 -12.67
CA ASP A 37 11.96 23.32 -14.00
C ASP A 37 11.53 21.87 -14.31
N ALA A 38 11.52 21.00 -13.31
CA ALA A 38 10.93 19.67 -13.37
C ALA A 38 9.86 19.52 -12.27
N GLU A 39 8.84 18.72 -12.52
CA GLU A 39 7.75 18.50 -11.59
C GLU A 39 7.63 17.04 -11.19
N PHE A 40 7.54 16.78 -9.88
CA PHE A 40 7.29 15.44 -9.35
C PHE A 40 5.84 15.35 -8.85
N ILE A 41 5.06 14.47 -9.45
CA ILE A 41 3.67 14.19 -9.11
C ILE A 41 3.63 12.79 -8.50
N ALA A 42 3.52 12.72 -7.19
CA ALA A 42 3.49 11.44 -6.48
C ALA A 42 2.22 10.65 -6.81
N SER A 43 2.40 9.36 -7.08
CA SER A 43 1.31 8.46 -7.45
C SER A 43 1.52 7.06 -6.89
N HIS A 44 0.42 6.34 -6.66
CA HIS A 44 0.47 4.97 -6.20
C HIS A 44 -0.55 4.12 -6.96
N PRO A 45 -0.14 3.34 -7.94
CA PRO A 45 -0.98 2.31 -8.54
C PRO A 45 -1.17 1.17 -7.53
N MET A 46 -2.42 0.96 -7.08
CA MET A 46 -2.79 -0.12 -6.17
C MET A 46 -2.87 -1.44 -6.93
N ALA A 47 -1.80 -1.78 -7.63
CA ALA A 47 -1.70 -2.95 -8.50
C ALA A 47 -0.35 -3.63 -8.30
N GLY A 48 -0.37 -4.93 -8.01
CA GLY A 48 0.85 -5.72 -7.81
C GLY A 48 0.59 -7.21 -8.01
N LYS A 49 1.67 -7.95 -8.13
CA LYS A 49 1.68 -9.42 -8.14
C LYS A 49 2.72 -9.90 -7.14
N GLU A 50 2.52 -11.10 -6.60
CA GLU A 50 3.46 -11.76 -5.69
C GLU A 50 4.68 -12.38 -6.41
N VAL A 51 4.93 -11.93 -7.63
CA VAL A 51 6.06 -12.36 -8.48
C VAL A 51 6.80 -11.13 -9.00
N SER A 52 8.10 -11.27 -9.27
CA SER A 52 8.97 -10.21 -9.78
C SER A 52 9.59 -10.61 -11.11
N GLY A 53 10.03 -9.63 -11.87
CA GLY A 53 10.69 -9.81 -13.16
C GLY A 53 9.84 -9.35 -14.34
N VAL A 54 10.50 -8.93 -15.41
CA VAL A 54 9.84 -8.43 -16.63
C VAL A 54 9.01 -9.51 -17.33
N GLU A 55 9.35 -10.76 -17.16
CA GLU A 55 8.64 -11.94 -17.70
C GLU A 55 7.22 -12.09 -17.12
N HIS A 56 6.97 -11.47 -15.97
CA HIS A 56 5.65 -11.45 -15.32
C HIS A 56 4.88 -10.15 -15.57
N ALA A 57 5.43 -9.24 -16.39
CA ALA A 57 4.76 -7.98 -16.71
C ALA A 57 3.45 -8.22 -17.48
N ASP A 58 2.36 -7.60 -16.98
CA ASP A 58 1.05 -7.75 -17.56
C ASP A 58 0.22 -6.50 -17.26
N CYS A 59 -0.17 -5.77 -18.29
CA CYS A 59 -0.97 -4.55 -18.13
C CYS A 59 -2.41 -4.80 -17.64
N ALA A 60 -2.88 -6.04 -17.69
CA ALA A 60 -4.22 -6.39 -17.22
C ALA A 60 -4.42 -6.14 -15.71
N ILE A 61 -3.33 -6.09 -14.93
CA ILE A 61 -3.39 -5.80 -13.49
C ILE A 61 -3.93 -4.40 -13.19
N PHE A 62 -3.84 -3.46 -14.12
CA PHE A 62 -4.28 -2.08 -13.91
C PHE A 62 -5.80 -1.91 -13.99
N LYS A 63 -6.50 -2.69 -14.84
CA LYS A 63 -7.92 -2.53 -15.10
C LYS A 63 -8.83 -2.63 -13.88
N PRO A 64 -8.66 -3.60 -12.95
CA PRO A 64 -9.45 -3.68 -11.73
C PRO A 64 -8.92 -2.81 -10.60
N ALA A 65 -7.75 -2.17 -10.78
CA ALA A 65 -7.02 -1.51 -9.70
C ALA A 65 -7.39 -0.03 -9.56
N ASN A 66 -7.10 0.51 -8.38
CA ASN A 66 -7.21 1.93 -8.07
C ASN A 66 -5.87 2.62 -8.33
N PHE A 67 -5.92 3.90 -8.69
CA PHE A 67 -4.76 4.77 -8.82
C PHE A 67 -4.90 5.96 -7.88
N ILE A 68 -3.93 6.18 -7.01
CA ILE A 68 -3.94 7.28 -6.06
C ILE A 68 -2.94 8.33 -6.52
N ILE A 69 -3.40 9.56 -6.72
CA ILE A 69 -2.55 10.73 -6.94
C ILE A 69 -2.42 11.45 -5.60
N VAL A 70 -1.20 11.84 -5.24
CA VAL A 70 -0.93 12.54 -3.99
C VAL A 70 -0.42 13.96 -4.31
N PRO A 71 -1.34 14.91 -4.53
CA PRO A 71 -0.99 16.27 -4.87
C PRO A 71 -0.35 17.00 -3.68
N THR A 72 0.56 17.92 -4.00
CA THR A 72 1.16 18.85 -3.06
C THR A 72 1.01 20.29 -3.58
N GLU A 73 1.36 21.26 -2.74
CA GLU A 73 1.38 22.69 -3.13
C GLU A 73 2.37 22.98 -4.27
N LYS A 74 3.34 22.09 -4.51
CA LYS A 74 4.32 22.22 -5.61
C LYS A 74 3.79 21.70 -6.94
N ASN A 75 2.61 21.08 -6.96
CA ASN A 75 2.05 20.52 -8.19
C ASN A 75 1.20 21.55 -8.95
N THR A 76 1.45 21.62 -10.25
CA THR A 76 0.65 22.43 -11.15
C THR A 76 -0.63 21.71 -11.60
N PRO A 77 -1.69 22.45 -12.02
CA PRO A 77 -2.86 21.81 -12.63
C PRO A 77 -2.51 20.94 -13.86
N ARG A 78 -1.46 21.34 -14.61
CA ARG A 78 -0.96 20.57 -15.75
C ARG A 78 -0.34 19.24 -15.30
N GLY A 79 0.46 19.22 -14.24
CA GLY A 79 1.07 18.02 -13.69
C GLY A 79 0.02 17.05 -13.18
N LEU A 80 -0.98 17.53 -12.45
CA LEU A 80 -2.09 16.72 -11.96
C LEU A 80 -2.95 16.14 -13.09
N ALA A 81 -3.21 16.93 -14.14
CA ALA A 81 -3.91 16.45 -15.33
C ALA A 81 -3.10 15.37 -16.06
N PHE A 82 -1.77 15.52 -16.13
CA PHE A 82 -0.89 14.48 -16.70
C PHE A 82 -0.99 13.18 -15.94
N ALA A 83 -0.88 13.19 -14.60
CA ALA A 83 -0.98 11.97 -13.80
C ALA A 83 -2.34 11.30 -13.95
N ARG A 84 -3.42 12.07 -13.98
CA ARG A 84 -4.77 11.56 -14.24
C ARG A 84 -4.89 10.93 -15.63
N GLY A 85 -4.45 11.62 -16.67
CA GLY A 85 -4.47 11.12 -18.06
C GLY A 85 -3.63 9.84 -18.23
N LEU A 86 -2.51 9.73 -17.51
CA LEU A 86 -1.71 8.50 -17.46
C LEU A 86 -2.52 7.34 -16.87
N ALA A 87 -3.16 7.54 -15.72
CA ALA A 87 -3.98 6.52 -15.08
C ALA A 87 -5.17 6.09 -15.96
N GLU A 88 -5.86 7.05 -16.61
CA GLU A 88 -6.94 6.78 -17.55
C GLU A 88 -6.46 5.97 -18.75
N THR A 89 -5.29 6.34 -19.33
CA THR A 89 -4.69 5.63 -20.46
C THR A 89 -4.30 4.20 -20.11
N LEU A 90 -3.82 3.97 -18.90
CA LEU A 90 -3.49 2.65 -18.39
C LEU A 90 -4.73 1.82 -18.01
N GLY A 91 -5.91 2.43 -17.94
CA GLY A 91 -7.19 1.78 -17.74
C GLY A 91 -7.51 1.45 -16.29
N PHE A 92 -6.99 2.23 -15.32
CA PHE A 92 -7.34 2.08 -13.91
C PHE A 92 -8.83 2.30 -13.68
N ALA A 93 -9.45 1.48 -12.81
CA ALA A 93 -10.88 1.51 -12.53
C ALA A 93 -11.31 2.78 -11.77
N HIS A 94 -10.47 3.21 -10.84
CA HIS A 94 -10.71 4.38 -9.98
C HIS A 94 -9.45 5.23 -9.85
N ILE A 95 -9.64 6.56 -9.87
CA ILE A 95 -8.58 7.54 -9.64
C ILE A 95 -8.98 8.41 -8.45
N ALA A 96 -8.28 8.24 -7.32
CA ALA A 96 -8.47 9.01 -6.10
C ALA A 96 -7.37 10.06 -5.92
N GLN A 97 -7.64 11.09 -5.11
CA GLN A 97 -6.63 12.02 -4.63
C GLN A 97 -6.65 12.06 -3.11
N LEU A 98 -5.47 11.95 -2.50
CA LEU A 98 -5.27 11.98 -1.06
C LEU A 98 -4.06 12.86 -0.75
N THR A 99 -4.03 13.48 0.41
CA THR A 99 -2.79 14.05 0.96
C THR A 99 -1.80 12.93 1.33
N CYS A 100 -0.51 13.24 1.50
CA CYS A 100 0.49 12.26 1.93
C CYS A 100 0.06 11.55 3.23
N ALA A 101 -0.42 12.32 4.22
CA ALA A 101 -0.84 11.77 5.50
C ALA A 101 -2.07 10.85 5.38
N GLU A 102 -3.08 11.24 4.61
CA GLU A 102 -4.26 10.41 4.35
C GLU A 102 -3.89 9.13 3.59
N HIS A 103 -3.02 9.26 2.59
CA HIS A 103 -2.50 8.11 1.84
C HIS A 103 -1.82 7.12 2.76
N ASP A 104 -0.81 7.55 3.52
CA ASP A 104 -0.01 6.66 4.34
C ASP A 104 -0.84 6.02 5.47
N LYS A 105 -1.77 6.76 6.07
CA LYS A 105 -2.73 6.21 7.01
C LYS A 105 -3.60 5.14 6.37
N MET A 106 -4.17 5.41 5.18
CA MET A 106 -5.01 4.44 4.47
C MET A 106 -4.23 3.19 4.07
N ILE A 107 -2.97 3.35 3.60
CA ILE A 107 -2.10 2.22 3.26
C ILE A 107 -1.73 1.39 4.50
N GLY A 108 -1.55 2.03 5.65
CA GLY A 108 -1.39 1.34 6.94
C GLY A 108 -2.51 0.33 7.16
N TYR A 109 -3.75 0.72 6.94
CA TYR A 109 -4.93 -0.12 7.14
C TYR A 109 -5.15 -1.13 6.01
N VAL A 110 -5.33 -0.67 4.75
CA VAL A 110 -5.82 -1.53 3.66
C VAL A 110 -4.76 -2.45 3.07
N SER A 111 -3.47 -2.18 3.34
CA SER A 111 -2.35 -2.93 2.77
C SER A 111 -1.43 -3.49 3.86
N GLN A 112 -0.80 -2.64 4.66
CA GLN A 112 0.24 -3.08 5.58
C GLN A 112 -0.33 -3.94 6.72
N LEU A 113 -1.44 -3.54 7.33
CA LEU A 113 -2.11 -4.33 8.36
C LEU A 113 -2.55 -5.70 7.81
N THR A 114 -3.10 -5.76 6.61
CA THR A 114 -3.54 -7.03 6.01
C THR A 114 -2.37 -8.02 5.84
N HIS A 115 -1.21 -7.54 5.41
CA HIS A 115 0.00 -8.36 5.32
C HIS A 115 0.52 -8.75 6.71
N ALA A 116 0.51 -7.83 7.67
CA ALA A 116 0.89 -8.13 9.05
C ALA A 116 0.00 -9.23 9.67
N ILE A 117 -1.31 -9.16 9.45
CA ILE A 117 -2.27 -10.19 9.89
C ILE A 117 -1.96 -11.54 9.24
N ALA A 118 -1.79 -11.57 7.92
CA ALA A 118 -1.53 -12.80 7.18
C ALA A 118 -0.24 -13.49 7.65
N VAL A 119 0.86 -12.73 7.80
CA VAL A 119 2.14 -13.22 8.30
C VAL A 119 2.01 -13.69 9.75
N SER A 120 1.36 -12.90 10.61
CA SER A 120 1.18 -13.26 12.02
C SER A 120 0.32 -14.51 12.19
N LEU A 121 -0.73 -14.66 11.37
CA LEU A 121 -1.57 -15.85 11.37
C LEU A 121 -0.76 -17.10 10.99
N MET A 122 0.08 -17.01 9.97
CA MET A 122 0.94 -18.12 9.56
C MET A 122 1.97 -18.46 10.64
N ASN A 123 2.53 -17.46 11.31
CA ASN A 123 3.53 -17.65 12.36
C ASN A 123 2.92 -18.12 13.71
N ALA A 124 1.61 -17.97 13.90
CA ALA A 124 0.93 -18.37 15.14
C ALA A 124 0.73 -19.88 15.26
N ASN A 125 1.02 -20.65 14.23
CA ASN A 125 0.83 -22.11 14.21
C ASN A 125 2.01 -22.80 13.52
N ASP A 126 2.58 -23.81 14.19
CA ASP A 126 3.73 -24.59 13.74
C ASP A 126 3.35 -25.94 13.08
N ASN A 127 2.07 -26.19 12.84
CA ASN A 127 1.60 -27.40 12.21
C ASN A 127 2.04 -27.50 10.74
N THR A 128 2.96 -28.39 10.44
CA THR A 128 3.51 -28.60 9.10
C THR A 128 2.52 -29.25 8.12
N HIS A 129 1.39 -29.75 8.60
CA HIS A 129 0.32 -30.39 7.81
C HIS A 129 -0.86 -29.48 7.53
N LEU A 130 -0.75 -28.17 7.76
CA LEU A 130 -1.86 -27.23 7.55
C LEU A 130 -2.50 -27.34 6.17
N ALA A 131 -1.72 -27.61 5.12
CA ALA A 131 -2.22 -27.74 3.76
C ALA A 131 -3.27 -28.84 3.58
N GLU A 132 -3.24 -29.88 4.43
CA GLU A 132 -4.20 -31.01 4.39
C GLU A 132 -5.58 -30.62 4.96
N TYR A 133 -5.66 -29.53 5.75
CA TYR A 133 -6.86 -29.11 6.48
C TYR A 133 -7.42 -27.77 6.02
N THR A 134 -6.74 -27.05 5.11
CA THR A 134 -7.12 -25.70 4.72
C THR A 134 -8.24 -25.69 3.68
N GLY A 135 -9.25 -24.86 3.93
CA GLY A 135 -10.24 -24.46 2.94
C GLY A 135 -9.89 -23.15 2.24
N ASP A 136 -10.82 -22.66 1.39
CA ASP A 136 -10.63 -21.45 0.60
C ASP A 136 -10.42 -20.21 1.49
N SER A 137 -11.21 -20.08 2.57
CA SER A 137 -11.11 -18.93 3.48
C SER A 137 -9.71 -18.76 4.07
N PHE A 138 -9.06 -19.86 4.45
CA PHE A 138 -7.70 -19.81 4.98
C PHE A 138 -6.70 -19.43 3.87
N ARG A 139 -6.83 -20.04 2.69
CA ARG A 139 -5.96 -19.75 1.54
C ARG A 139 -6.07 -18.28 1.10
N ASP A 140 -7.29 -17.75 1.04
CA ASP A 140 -7.53 -16.35 0.65
C ASP A 140 -6.90 -15.38 1.66
N LEU A 141 -7.09 -15.63 2.96
CA LEU A 141 -6.55 -14.78 4.02
C LEU A 141 -5.02 -14.84 4.10
N THR A 142 -4.40 -15.98 3.81
CA THR A 142 -2.96 -16.20 3.95
C THR A 142 -2.18 -16.11 2.64
N ARG A 143 -2.86 -15.93 1.50
CA ARG A 143 -2.23 -15.83 0.18
C ARG A 143 -1.11 -14.80 0.14
N ILE A 144 -1.30 -13.68 0.82
CA ILE A 144 -0.36 -12.56 0.88
C ILE A 144 0.71 -12.70 1.98
N ALA A 145 0.75 -13.81 2.72
CA ALA A 145 1.77 -14.02 3.76
C ALA A 145 3.16 -14.33 3.19
N LYS A 146 3.23 -14.80 1.93
CA LYS A 146 4.51 -15.01 1.23
C LYS A 146 4.98 -13.68 0.65
N ILE A 147 5.73 -12.93 1.43
CA ILE A 147 6.19 -11.59 1.09
C ILE A 147 7.70 -11.55 0.82
N ASN A 148 8.15 -10.50 0.12
CA ASN A 148 9.57 -10.17 0.06
C ASN A 148 9.95 -9.43 1.35
N GLU A 149 10.71 -10.09 2.24
CA GLU A 149 11.04 -9.57 3.56
C GLU A 149 11.82 -8.25 3.52
N ASN A 150 12.68 -8.05 2.53
CA ASN A 150 13.45 -6.81 2.41
C ASN A 150 12.55 -5.62 2.03
N LEU A 151 11.69 -5.81 1.03
CA LEU A 151 10.75 -4.77 0.60
C LEU A 151 9.75 -4.43 1.70
N TRP A 152 9.16 -5.43 2.33
CA TRP A 152 8.09 -5.20 3.31
C TRP A 152 8.61 -4.66 4.64
N SER A 153 9.80 -5.06 5.08
CA SER A 153 10.41 -4.44 6.26
C SER A 153 10.69 -2.96 6.05
N GLU A 154 11.18 -2.58 4.87
CA GLU A 154 11.38 -1.16 4.51
C GLU A 154 10.05 -0.39 4.52
N LEU A 155 9.01 -0.90 3.85
CA LEU A 155 7.69 -0.27 3.80
C LEU A 155 7.05 -0.13 5.19
N PHE A 156 7.19 -1.14 6.05
CA PHE A 156 6.68 -1.10 7.43
C PHE A 156 7.39 -0.04 8.26
N PHE A 157 8.72 0.06 8.14
CA PHE A 157 9.48 1.08 8.86
C PHE A 157 9.22 2.49 8.36
N LEU A 158 9.02 2.67 7.05
CA LEU A 158 8.68 3.98 6.47
C LEU A 158 7.29 4.50 6.89
N ASN A 159 6.38 3.61 7.30
CA ASN A 159 5.02 3.96 7.75
C ASN A 159 4.72 3.46 9.18
N LYS A 160 5.74 3.35 9.99
CA LYS A 160 5.74 2.64 11.26
C LYS A 160 4.65 3.11 12.23
N GLU A 161 4.49 4.41 12.41
CA GLU A 161 3.54 4.97 13.37
C GLU A 161 2.09 4.66 12.98
N ASN A 162 1.74 4.80 11.70
CA ASN A 162 0.42 4.43 11.19
C ASN A 162 0.17 2.93 11.34
N LEU A 163 1.14 2.09 10.95
CA LEU A 163 0.98 0.64 11.06
C LEU A 163 0.83 0.18 12.50
N ILE A 164 1.59 0.73 13.45
CA ILE A 164 1.46 0.41 14.88
C ILE A 164 0.05 0.75 15.37
N ALA A 165 -0.46 1.95 15.05
CA ALA A 165 -1.80 2.36 15.44
C ALA A 165 -2.88 1.42 14.91
N GLU A 166 -2.75 0.97 13.65
CA GLU A 166 -3.71 0.04 13.04
C GLU A 166 -3.61 -1.37 13.67
N ILE A 167 -2.40 -1.84 14.01
CA ILE A 167 -2.19 -3.11 14.73
C ILE A 167 -2.84 -3.05 16.13
N ASP A 168 -2.66 -1.95 16.86
CA ASP A 168 -3.25 -1.77 18.19
C ASP A 168 -4.78 -1.77 18.11
N GLN A 169 -5.36 -1.07 17.15
CA GLN A 169 -6.81 -1.04 16.95
C GLN A 169 -7.36 -2.42 16.55
N PHE A 170 -6.68 -3.13 15.67
CA PHE A 170 -7.04 -4.48 15.26
C PHE A 170 -6.96 -5.46 16.45
N SER A 171 -5.89 -5.37 17.23
CA SER A 171 -5.69 -6.20 18.42
C SER A 171 -6.78 -5.97 19.47
N ALA A 172 -7.18 -4.72 19.70
CA ALA A 172 -8.28 -4.37 20.59
C ALA A 172 -9.62 -4.94 20.08
N SER A 173 -9.87 -4.90 18.78
CA SER A 173 -11.06 -5.49 18.15
C SER A 173 -11.11 -7.00 18.33
N LEU A 174 -9.98 -7.69 18.10
CA LEU A 174 -9.86 -9.13 18.27
C LEU A 174 -10.03 -9.55 19.74
N GLU A 175 -9.50 -8.77 20.69
CA GLU A 175 -9.67 -9.01 22.12
C GLU A 175 -11.13 -8.79 22.56
N GLY A 176 -11.86 -7.85 21.94
CA GLY A 176 -13.30 -7.66 22.13
C GLY A 176 -14.10 -8.90 21.73
N LEU A 177 -13.81 -9.47 20.57
CA LEU A 177 -14.43 -10.71 20.09
C LEU A 177 -14.12 -11.88 21.03
N LYS A 178 -12.86 -12.03 21.45
CA LYS A 178 -12.43 -13.06 22.41
C LYS A 178 -13.17 -12.93 23.73
N ARG A 179 -13.34 -11.69 24.25
CA ARG A 179 -14.06 -11.45 25.50
C ARG A 179 -15.53 -11.87 25.39
N ALA A 180 -16.22 -11.55 24.31
CA ALA A 180 -17.60 -12.01 24.09
C ALA A 180 -17.72 -13.54 24.11
N LEU A 181 -16.72 -14.24 23.54
CA LEU A 181 -16.66 -15.71 23.61
C LEU A 181 -16.41 -16.22 25.03
N VAL A 182 -15.48 -15.64 25.79
CA VAL A 182 -15.16 -16.03 27.17
C VAL A 182 -16.38 -15.85 28.10
N GLU A 183 -17.11 -14.76 27.90
CA GLU A 183 -18.29 -14.39 28.70
C GLU A 183 -19.58 -15.11 28.23
N ASN A 184 -19.52 -15.88 27.13
CA ASN A 184 -20.66 -16.50 26.45
C ASN A 184 -21.75 -15.46 26.08
N ASP A 185 -21.33 -14.23 25.76
CA ASP A 185 -22.23 -13.16 25.36
C ASP A 185 -22.59 -13.27 23.87
N GLU A 186 -23.62 -14.05 23.58
CA GLU A 186 -24.13 -14.25 22.21
C GLU A 186 -24.65 -12.94 21.60
N THR A 187 -25.21 -12.05 22.42
CA THR A 187 -25.75 -10.78 21.94
C THR A 187 -24.64 -9.88 21.44
N GLU A 188 -23.58 -9.72 22.23
CA GLU A 188 -22.41 -8.93 21.83
C GLU A 188 -21.68 -9.58 20.64
N LEU A 189 -21.56 -10.91 20.64
CA LEU A 189 -20.95 -11.62 19.50
C LEU A 189 -21.69 -11.36 18.18
N LYS A 190 -23.03 -11.39 18.21
CA LYS A 190 -23.87 -11.06 17.04
C LYS A 190 -23.75 -9.59 16.61
N ARG A 191 -23.56 -8.69 17.55
CA ARG A 191 -23.34 -7.26 17.28
C ARG A 191 -22.00 -7.01 16.58
N LEU A 192 -20.99 -7.82 16.88
CA LEU A 192 -19.67 -7.72 16.26
C LEU A 192 -19.63 -8.24 14.80
N PHE A 193 -20.59 -9.07 14.40
CA PHE A 193 -20.77 -9.57 13.04
C PHE A 193 -21.55 -8.62 12.15
#